data_ae3316fc0bd0b3a62ad19cacc96a7d8b
#
_entry.id   ae3316fc0bd0b3a62ad19cacc96a7d8b
#
_cell.length_a   1.000
_cell.length_b   1.000
_cell.length_c   1.000
_cell.angle_alpha   90.00
_cell.angle_beta   90.00
_cell.angle_gamma   90.00
#
_symmetry.space_group_name_H-M   'P 1'
#
loop_
_entity.id
_entity.type
_entity.pdbx_description
1 polymer ?
#
loop_
_entity_poly.entity_id
_entity_poly.type
_entity_poly.pdbx_seq_one_letter_code
_entity_poly.pdbx_strand_id
1 'polypeptide(L)'
;MSAKDMTEELMKAQVLVEALPYIQKFNRKIIVVKYGGSAMVDEELKRKVIQDVVLLKLVGFKPIIVHGGGKEISKWVEKSGMTPEFKNGLRVTDEPTMEIAEMVLNKVNKSLVSMIEQLGVKACGISGKDGGMLKVEKKYSKGEDIGYVGEVTDVDTTLLDSLLKDDFLPVICPIGYDDDFHAYNINADDAACAIARAVNAEKLAFLTDIEGVYEDPDDKSTLISELTVAEGKELLKSGHIGGGMLPKLNNCMDAVENGVSRVHILDGRIAHCLLLEIFTNKGIGTAIIGDKENRFYNE
;
A
#
# COMPACT_ATOMS: atom_id res chain seq x y z
N MET A 1 2.37 7.95 -43.29
CA MET A 1 2.24 6.90 -42.28
C MET A 1 2.01 5.58 -42.98
N SER A 2 2.82 4.55 -42.71
CA SER A 2 2.60 3.22 -43.31
C SER A 2 1.36 2.55 -42.70
N ALA A 3 0.78 1.52 -43.37
CA ALA A 3 -0.37 0.78 -42.81
C ALA A 3 -0.03 0.13 -41.46
N LYS A 4 1.22 -0.30 -41.25
CA LYS A 4 1.72 -0.85 -40.00
C LYS A 4 1.74 0.19 -38.88
N ASP A 5 2.20 1.41 -39.19
CA ASP A 5 2.23 2.53 -38.23
C ASP A 5 0.81 2.92 -37.81
N MET A 6 -0.15 2.93 -38.76
CA MET A 6 -1.56 3.22 -38.48
C MET A 6 -2.18 2.18 -37.56
N THR A 7 -1.88 0.90 -37.74
CA THR A 7 -2.40 -0.17 -36.87
C THR A 7 -1.89 -0.01 -35.45
N GLU A 8 -0.62 0.32 -35.26
CA GLU A 8 -0.03 0.55 -33.93
C GLU A 8 -0.66 1.75 -33.23
N GLU A 9 -0.87 2.86 -33.94
CA GLU A 9 -1.52 4.04 -33.37
C GLU A 9 -3.02 3.80 -33.04
N LEU A 10 -3.72 3.02 -33.85
CA LEU A 10 -5.09 2.60 -33.56
C LEU A 10 -5.17 1.72 -32.30
N MET A 11 -4.22 0.81 -32.10
CA MET A 11 -4.15 0.00 -30.88
C MET A 11 -3.93 0.88 -29.63
N LYS A 12 -3.05 1.87 -29.68
CA LYS A 12 -2.85 2.83 -28.58
C LYS A 12 -4.14 3.59 -28.27
N ALA A 13 -4.85 4.06 -29.28
CA ALA A 13 -6.13 4.75 -29.08
C ALA A 13 -7.19 3.83 -28.48
N GLN A 14 -7.26 2.57 -28.94
CA GLN A 14 -8.20 1.56 -28.43
C GLN A 14 -7.98 1.28 -26.95
N VAL A 15 -6.74 1.10 -26.51
CA VAL A 15 -6.40 0.89 -25.08
C VAL A 15 -6.89 2.04 -24.20
N LEU A 16 -6.75 3.30 -24.66
CA LEU A 16 -7.24 4.47 -23.93
C LEU A 16 -8.77 4.48 -23.85
N VAL A 17 -9.46 4.09 -24.93
CA VAL A 17 -10.94 4.01 -24.93
C VAL A 17 -11.43 2.88 -23.99
N GLU A 18 -10.76 1.74 -23.96
CA GLU A 18 -11.07 0.63 -23.06
C GLU A 18 -10.91 0.99 -21.58
N ALA A 19 -10.02 1.92 -21.24
CA ALA A 19 -9.85 2.43 -19.89
C ALA A 19 -11.00 3.37 -19.43
N LEU A 20 -11.78 3.93 -20.37
CA LEU A 20 -12.78 4.97 -20.07
C LEU A 20 -13.83 4.58 -19.02
N PRO A 21 -14.44 3.37 -19.02
CA PRO A 21 -15.39 2.97 -17.99
C PRO A 21 -14.79 2.99 -16.58
N TYR A 22 -13.53 2.53 -16.44
CA TYR A 22 -12.81 2.52 -15.17
C TYR A 22 -12.52 3.95 -14.69
N ILE A 23 -12.07 4.83 -15.60
CA ILE A 23 -11.81 6.24 -15.30
C ILE A 23 -13.09 6.92 -14.79
N GLN A 24 -14.23 6.68 -15.47
CA GLN A 24 -15.53 7.24 -15.07
C GLN A 24 -15.98 6.72 -13.70
N LYS A 25 -15.85 5.41 -13.47
CA LYS A 25 -16.27 4.76 -12.22
C LYS A 25 -15.48 5.23 -11.01
N PHE A 26 -14.17 5.39 -11.18
CA PHE A 26 -13.24 5.69 -10.08
C PHE A 26 -12.82 7.16 -10.01
N ASN A 27 -13.40 8.02 -10.85
CA ASN A 27 -13.12 9.46 -10.81
C ASN A 27 -13.42 10.03 -9.40
N ARG A 28 -12.47 10.75 -8.84
CA ARG A 28 -12.46 11.31 -7.47
C ARG A 28 -12.52 10.29 -6.33
N LYS A 29 -12.42 9.00 -6.61
CA LYS A 29 -12.34 7.97 -5.58
C LYS A 29 -10.93 7.92 -4.99
N ILE A 30 -10.85 7.70 -3.67
CA ILE A 30 -9.59 7.55 -2.97
C ILE A 30 -9.06 6.14 -3.17
N ILE A 31 -7.79 6.04 -3.54
CA ILE A 31 -7.04 4.78 -3.54
C ILE A 31 -5.81 4.94 -2.64
N VAL A 32 -5.67 4.05 -1.66
CA VAL A 32 -4.47 3.98 -0.82
C VAL A 32 -3.55 2.93 -1.43
N VAL A 33 -2.32 3.31 -1.71
CA VAL A 33 -1.28 2.42 -2.24
C VAL A 33 -0.23 2.22 -1.16
N LYS A 34 -0.21 1.03 -0.57
CA LYS A 34 0.90 0.63 0.30
C LYS A 34 2.06 0.19 -0.57
N TYR A 35 3.15 0.94 -0.51
CA TYR A 35 4.35 0.72 -1.30
C TYR A 35 5.51 0.23 -0.43
N GLY A 36 6.01 -0.98 -0.69
CA GLY A 36 7.04 -1.61 0.12
C GLY A 36 7.72 -2.78 -0.60
N GLY A 37 8.50 -3.55 0.14
CA GLY A 37 9.16 -4.75 -0.37
C GLY A 37 10.35 -4.47 -1.29
N SER A 38 10.64 -5.42 -2.19
CA SER A 38 11.77 -5.34 -3.12
C SER A 38 11.56 -4.28 -4.20
N ALA A 39 10.32 -3.97 -4.57
CA ALA A 39 10.00 -2.92 -5.53
C ALA A 39 10.51 -1.52 -5.11
N MET A 40 10.74 -1.28 -3.81
CA MET A 40 11.35 -0.04 -3.33
C MET A 40 12.87 0.02 -3.50
N VAL A 41 13.53 -1.10 -3.69
CA VAL A 41 15.00 -1.20 -3.78
C VAL A 41 15.46 -1.11 -5.24
N ASP A 42 14.66 -1.62 -6.16
CA ASP A 42 14.92 -1.54 -7.59
C ASP A 42 14.45 -0.17 -8.14
N GLU A 43 15.39 0.63 -8.62
CA GLU A 43 15.11 2.00 -9.11
C GLU A 43 14.24 2.02 -10.37
N GLU A 44 14.30 0.99 -11.22
CA GLU A 44 13.45 0.90 -12.41
C GLU A 44 12.01 0.57 -12.02
N LEU A 45 11.81 -0.44 -11.17
CA LEU A 45 10.49 -0.79 -10.65
C LEU A 45 9.88 0.37 -9.85
N LYS A 46 10.68 1.06 -9.04
CA LYS A 46 10.25 2.25 -8.31
C LYS A 46 9.69 3.32 -9.25
N ARG A 47 10.40 3.62 -10.34
CA ARG A 47 9.92 4.58 -11.35
C ARG A 47 8.59 4.14 -11.96
N LYS A 48 8.43 2.86 -12.31
CA LYS A 48 7.19 2.33 -12.89
C LYS A 48 6.01 2.45 -11.94
N VAL A 49 6.19 2.09 -10.67
CA VAL A 49 5.14 2.25 -9.65
C VAL A 49 4.75 3.73 -9.47
N ILE A 50 5.72 4.64 -9.41
CA ILE A 50 5.44 6.07 -9.31
C ILE A 50 4.73 6.60 -10.57
N GLN A 51 5.12 6.15 -11.76
CA GLN A 51 4.41 6.47 -13.00
C GLN A 51 2.96 6.01 -12.98
N ASP A 52 2.69 4.80 -12.47
CA ASP A 52 1.33 4.28 -12.32
C ASP A 52 0.49 5.17 -11.39
N VAL A 53 1.01 5.50 -10.20
CA VAL A 53 0.30 6.36 -9.24
C VAL A 53 0.06 7.76 -9.80
N VAL A 54 1.04 8.33 -10.50
CA VAL A 54 0.91 9.63 -11.18
C VAL A 54 -0.16 9.57 -12.27
N LEU A 55 -0.17 8.50 -13.08
CA LEU A 55 -1.21 8.32 -14.09
C LEU A 55 -2.60 8.22 -13.46
N LEU A 56 -2.77 7.42 -12.39
CA LEU A 56 -4.03 7.35 -11.65
C LEU A 56 -4.48 8.72 -11.17
N LYS A 57 -3.57 9.54 -10.63
CA LYS A 57 -3.86 10.91 -10.23
C LYS A 57 -4.34 11.77 -11.40
N LEU A 58 -3.65 11.72 -12.53
CA LEU A 58 -3.95 12.54 -13.71
C LEU A 58 -5.28 12.15 -14.39
N VAL A 59 -5.68 10.88 -14.29
CA VAL A 59 -7.00 10.44 -14.81
C VAL A 59 -8.14 10.61 -13.80
N GLY A 60 -7.88 11.26 -12.65
CA GLY A 60 -8.92 11.74 -11.74
C GLY A 60 -9.10 10.96 -10.43
N PHE A 61 -8.30 9.92 -10.16
CA PHE A 61 -8.27 9.30 -8.84
C PHE A 61 -7.65 10.25 -7.80
N LYS A 62 -7.85 9.94 -6.53
CA LYS A 62 -7.19 10.58 -5.39
C LYS A 62 -6.25 9.58 -4.70
N PRO A 63 -5.03 9.36 -5.23
CA PRO A 63 -4.10 8.41 -4.63
C PRO A 63 -3.45 8.97 -3.37
N ILE A 64 -3.26 8.09 -2.38
CA ILE A 64 -2.45 8.29 -1.18
C ILE A 64 -1.39 7.18 -1.17
N ILE A 65 -0.12 7.52 -1.03
CA ILE A 65 0.96 6.53 -0.86
C ILE A 65 1.26 6.38 0.62
N VAL A 66 1.27 5.13 1.12
CA VAL A 66 1.85 4.79 2.42
C VAL A 66 3.07 3.91 2.15
N HIS A 67 4.26 4.40 2.43
CA HIS A 67 5.47 3.68 2.07
C HIS A 67 6.11 2.95 3.25
N GLY A 68 6.80 1.86 2.96
CA GLY A 68 7.70 1.21 3.91
C GLY A 68 9.12 1.77 3.83
N GLY A 69 10.07 1.02 4.40
CA GLY A 69 11.50 1.39 4.41
C GLY A 69 12.35 0.42 5.22
N GLY A 70 11.81 -0.75 5.55
CA GLY A 70 12.49 -1.70 6.46
C GLY A 70 13.91 -2.09 6.04
N LYS A 71 14.15 -2.30 4.73
CA LYS A 71 15.50 -2.61 4.21
C LYS A 71 16.48 -1.44 4.40
N GLU A 72 16.03 -0.21 4.13
CA GLU A 72 16.85 0.99 4.33
C GLU A 72 17.12 1.24 5.82
N ILE A 73 16.12 1.03 6.71
CA ILE A 73 16.32 1.11 8.16
C ILE A 73 17.38 0.10 8.60
N SER A 74 17.27 -1.19 8.20
CA SER A 74 18.26 -2.21 8.54
C SER A 74 19.67 -1.82 8.11
N LYS A 75 19.83 -1.35 6.88
CA LYS A 75 21.12 -0.87 6.34
C LYS A 75 21.72 0.29 7.16
N TRP A 76 20.91 1.21 7.68
CA TRP A 76 21.41 2.31 8.49
C TRP A 76 21.69 1.90 9.94
N VAL A 77 20.89 0.99 10.52
CA VAL A 77 21.16 0.37 11.81
C VAL A 77 22.53 -0.36 11.78
N GLU A 78 22.79 -1.17 10.75
CA GLU A 78 24.09 -1.85 10.55
C GLU A 78 25.23 -0.85 10.38
N LYS A 79 25.05 0.23 9.61
CA LYS A 79 26.06 1.28 9.46
C LYS A 79 26.38 2.04 10.76
N SER A 80 25.44 2.07 11.70
CA SER A 80 25.64 2.64 13.03
C SER A 80 26.32 1.67 14.00
N GLY A 81 26.72 0.47 13.51
CA GLY A 81 27.37 -0.56 14.34
C GLY A 81 26.42 -1.39 15.18
N MET A 82 25.11 -1.27 14.95
CA MET A 82 24.08 -2.06 15.62
C MET A 82 23.59 -3.20 14.73
N THR A 83 22.92 -4.19 15.33
CA THR A 83 22.32 -5.34 14.62
C THR A 83 20.81 -5.17 14.55
N PRO A 84 20.19 -5.20 13.36
CA PRO A 84 18.73 -5.18 13.26
C PRO A 84 18.12 -6.45 13.86
N GLU A 85 17.18 -6.30 14.78
CA GLU A 85 16.46 -7.40 15.41
C GLU A 85 15.00 -7.42 15.00
N PHE A 86 14.45 -8.66 14.90
CA PHE A 86 13.04 -8.87 14.55
C PHE A 86 12.42 -9.94 15.46
N LYS A 87 11.19 -9.70 15.90
CA LYS A 87 10.37 -10.66 16.63
C LYS A 87 9.02 -10.82 15.93
N ASN A 88 8.68 -12.04 15.55
CA ASN A 88 7.44 -12.36 14.82
C ASN A 88 7.18 -11.45 13.60
N GLY A 89 8.22 -11.08 12.85
CA GLY A 89 8.13 -10.21 11.67
C GLY A 89 8.09 -8.71 11.98
N LEU A 90 8.00 -8.29 13.23
CA LEU A 90 8.09 -6.89 13.66
C LEU A 90 9.54 -6.55 14.07
N ARG A 91 9.98 -5.35 13.69
CA ARG A 91 11.30 -4.84 14.08
C ARG A 91 11.30 -4.50 15.58
N VAL A 92 12.23 -5.04 16.33
CA VAL A 92 12.53 -4.53 17.66
C VAL A 92 13.11 -3.12 17.49
N THR A 93 12.49 -2.14 18.11
CA THR A 93 12.78 -0.72 17.88
C THR A 93 13.09 -0.04 19.21
N ASP A 94 14.33 -0.16 19.69
CA ASP A 94 14.82 0.60 20.82
C ASP A 94 14.97 2.10 20.46
N GLU A 95 15.31 2.94 21.42
CA GLU A 95 15.39 4.39 21.20
C GLU A 95 16.37 4.78 20.07
N PRO A 96 17.62 4.26 20.01
CA PRO A 96 18.53 4.56 18.89
C PRO A 96 17.99 4.05 17.53
N THR A 97 17.35 2.88 17.52
CA THR A 97 16.73 2.35 16.30
C THR A 97 15.54 3.21 15.86
N MET A 98 14.78 3.79 16.81
CA MET A 98 13.65 4.69 16.47
C MET A 98 14.15 5.99 15.83
N GLU A 99 15.22 6.59 16.34
CA GLU A 99 15.83 7.77 15.73
C GLU A 99 16.27 7.49 14.28
N ILE A 100 16.94 6.35 14.07
CA ILE A 100 17.34 5.91 12.72
C ILE A 100 16.12 5.68 11.84
N ALA A 101 15.09 5.02 12.35
CA ALA A 101 13.87 4.76 11.59
C ALA A 101 13.19 6.06 11.16
N GLU A 102 13.08 7.04 12.05
CA GLU A 102 12.49 8.35 11.75
C GLU A 102 13.29 9.10 10.68
N MET A 103 14.62 9.17 10.80
CA MET A 103 15.49 9.79 9.79
C MET A 103 15.37 9.11 8.42
N VAL A 104 15.45 7.78 8.40
CA VAL A 104 15.47 7.00 7.16
C VAL A 104 14.12 7.05 6.47
N LEU A 105 13.01 6.87 7.19
CA LEU A 105 11.67 6.92 6.62
C LEU A 105 11.36 8.30 6.04
N ASN A 106 11.73 9.39 6.72
CA ASN A 106 11.58 10.73 6.18
C ASN A 106 12.44 10.97 4.92
N LYS A 107 13.65 10.44 4.87
CA LYS A 107 14.49 10.49 3.66
C LYS A 107 13.84 9.75 2.49
N VAL A 108 13.34 8.54 2.70
CA VAL A 108 12.61 7.76 1.69
C VAL A 108 11.38 8.53 1.23
N ASN A 109 10.60 9.08 2.16
CA ASN A 109 9.42 9.90 1.89
C ASN A 109 9.74 11.04 0.91
N LYS A 110 10.74 11.88 1.22
CA LYS A 110 11.11 13.02 0.36
C LYS A 110 11.68 12.59 -0.99
N SER A 111 12.32 11.43 -1.07
CA SER A 111 12.75 10.87 -2.36
C SER A 111 11.56 10.52 -3.26
N LEU A 112 10.50 9.92 -2.71
CA LEU A 112 9.28 9.61 -3.45
C LEU A 112 8.55 10.88 -3.90
N VAL A 113 8.43 11.88 -3.02
CA VAL A 113 7.88 13.20 -3.37
C VAL A 113 8.61 13.79 -4.57
N SER A 114 9.94 13.82 -4.53
CA SER A 114 10.74 14.37 -5.65
C SER A 114 10.51 13.62 -6.97
N MET A 115 10.34 12.29 -6.92
CA MET A 115 10.06 11.50 -8.13
C MET A 115 8.67 11.82 -8.71
N ILE A 116 7.66 12.03 -7.86
CA ILE A 116 6.30 12.40 -8.28
C ILE A 116 6.31 13.80 -8.92
N GLU A 117 6.98 14.76 -8.27
CA GLU A 117 7.07 16.14 -8.77
C GLU A 117 7.81 16.24 -10.09
N GLN A 118 8.83 15.39 -10.32
CA GLN A 118 9.51 15.28 -11.63
C GLN A 118 8.55 14.88 -12.77
N LEU A 119 7.45 14.22 -12.44
CA LEU A 119 6.40 13.83 -13.40
C LEU A 119 5.26 14.88 -13.47
N GLY A 120 5.43 16.07 -12.88
CA GLY A 120 4.51 17.19 -13.00
C GLY A 120 3.30 17.16 -12.05
N VAL A 121 3.28 16.28 -11.06
CA VAL A 121 2.21 16.21 -10.05
C VAL A 121 2.71 16.77 -8.73
N LYS A 122 1.92 17.65 -8.10
CA LYS A 122 2.23 18.18 -6.77
C LYS A 122 2.07 17.10 -5.71
N ALA A 123 3.10 16.85 -4.91
CA ALA A 123 3.07 15.89 -3.83
C ALA A 123 3.44 16.52 -2.49
N CYS A 124 2.89 15.98 -1.41
CA CYS A 124 3.22 16.39 -0.06
C CYS A 124 3.64 15.17 0.76
N GLY A 125 4.88 15.16 1.23
CA GLY A 125 5.41 14.10 2.08
C GLY A 125 5.22 14.46 3.55
N ILE A 126 4.50 13.61 4.27
CA ILE A 126 4.16 13.76 5.69
C ILE A 126 4.44 12.47 6.46
N SER A 127 4.55 12.59 7.78
CA SER A 127 4.54 11.46 8.72
C SER A 127 3.20 11.41 9.45
N GLY A 128 2.92 10.32 10.14
CA GLY A 128 1.74 10.23 10.99
C GLY A 128 1.75 11.19 12.18
N LYS A 129 2.89 11.82 12.48
CA LYS A 129 3.01 12.87 13.51
C LYS A 129 2.49 14.22 13.01
N ASP A 130 2.55 14.47 11.69
CA ASP A 130 2.13 15.73 11.10
C ASP A 130 0.61 15.88 11.21
N GLY A 131 0.18 17.02 11.73
CA GLY A 131 -1.24 17.31 11.97
C GLY A 131 -1.90 16.38 13.00
N GLY A 132 -1.12 15.63 13.80
CA GLY A 132 -1.68 14.66 14.74
C GLY A 132 -2.40 13.49 14.07
N MET A 133 -1.93 13.07 12.89
CA MET A 133 -2.68 12.17 12.01
C MET A 133 -2.77 10.73 12.51
N LEU A 134 -1.66 10.13 13.00
CA LEU A 134 -1.64 8.73 13.45
C LEU A 134 -1.34 8.66 14.95
N LYS A 135 -2.39 8.54 15.76
CA LYS A 135 -2.26 8.24 17.18
C LYS A 135 -2.02 6.75 17.37
N VAL A 136 -1.11 6.39 18.28
CA VAL A 136 -0.75 5.00 18.55
C VAL A 136 -0.71 4.68 20.04
N GLU A 137 -0.84 3.40 20.32
CA GLU A 137 -0.42 2.80 21.58
C GLU A 137 0.79 1.89 21.33
N LYS A 138 1.54 1.60 22.40
CA LYS A 138 2.69 0.69 22.34
C LYS A 138 2.24 -0.73 21.98
N LYS A 139 2.82 -1.26 20.89
CA LYS A 139 2.55 -2.65 20.44
C LYS A 139 3.50 -3.64 21.09
N TYR A 140 2.94 -4.74 21.59
CA TYR A 140 3.69 -5.88 22.12
C TYR A 140 3.65 -7.04 21.12
N SER A 141 4.74 -7.81 21.03
CA SER A 141 4.79 -9.01 20.20
C SER A 141 4.64 -10.26 21.07
N LYS A 142 3.45 -10.88 21.04
CA LYS A 142 3.10 -12.04 21.92
C LYS A 142 3.39 -11.78 23.42
N GLY A 143 3.11 -10.56 23.88
CA GLY A 143 3.34 -10.14 25.26
C GLY A 143 4.76 -9.65 25.56
N GLU A 144 5.68 -9.72 24.60
CA GLU A 144 7.04 -9.19 24.76
C GLU A 144 7.12 -7.71 24.34
N ASP A 145 7.85 -6.92 25.10
CA ASP A 145 8.19 -5.54 24.74
C ASP A 145 9.16 -5.54 23.56
N ILE A 146 8.81 -4.82 22.49
CA ILE A 146 9.61 -4.67 21.30
C ILE A 146 10.03 -3.20 21.05
N GLY A 147 9.97 -2.38 22.11
CA GLY A 147 10.39 -0.97 22.09
C GLY A 147 9.33 -0.03 21.50
N TYR A 148 9.77 0.93 20.72
CA TYR A 148 8.93 1.98 20.10
C TYR A 148 8.24 1.47 18.84
N VAL A 149 7.45 0.42 18.95
CA VAL A 149 6.57 -0.09 17.90
C VAL A 149 5.14 0.27 18.25
N GLY A 150 4.45 0.95 17.33
CA GLY A 150 3.10 1.47 17.55
C GLY A 150 2.02 0.63 16.87
N GLU A 151 0.87 0.52 17.54
CA GLU A 151 -0.40 0.08 16.97
C GLU A 151 -1.32 1.28 16.84
N VAL A 152 -1.85 1.52 15.64
CA VAL A 152 -2.69 2.70 15.37
C VAL A 152 -4.03 2.55 16.10
N THR A 153 -4.35 3.52 16.95
CA THR A 153 -5.62 3.57 17.70
C THR A 153 -6.60 4.58 17.13
N ASP A 154 -6.10 5.66 16.52
CA ASP A 154 -6.94 6.69 15.91
C ASP A 154 -6.23 7.32 14.71
N VAL A 155 -7.03 7.83 13.76
CA VAL A 155 -6.55 8.52 12.54
C VAL A 155 -7.32 9.81 12.34
N ASP A 156 -6.67 10.95 12.55
CA ASP A 156 -7.23 12.26 12.18
C ASP A 156 -6.98 12.52 10.68
N THR A 157 -8.05 12.57 9.89
CA THR A 157 -7.98 12.78 8.44
C THR A 157 -7.90 14.24 8.01
N THR A 158 -7.98 15.21 8.93
CA THR A 158 -8.09 16.66 8.62
C THR A 158 -6.99 17.14 7.67
N LEU A 159 -5.74 16.73 7.92
CA LEU A 159 -4.62 17.09 7.04
C LEU A 159 -4.73 16.42 5.67
N LEU A 160 -5.09 15.12 5.63
CA LEU A 160 -5.27 14.37 4.38
C LEU A 160 -6.38 14.96 3.53
N ASP A 161 -7.53 15.26 4.13
CA ASP A 161 -8.68 15.85 3.45
C ASP A 161 -8.31 17.21 2.83
N SER A 162 -7.55 18.03 3.54
CA SER A 162 -7.04 19.31 3.05
C SER A 162 -6.10 19.12 1.86
N LEU A 163 -5.13 18.21 1.96
CA LEU A 163 -4.21 17.91 0.86
C LEU A 163 -4.92 17.38 -0.39
N LEU A 164 -5.86 16.43 -0.21
CA LEU A 164 -6.65 15.86 -1.30
C LEU A 164 -7.61 16.88 -1.94
N LYS A 165 -8.13 17.83 -1.16
CA LYS A 165 -8.97 18.94 -1.64
C LYS A 165 -8.17 19.91 -2.51
N ASP A 166 -6.96 20.23 -2.09
CA ASP A 166 -6.05 21.15 -2.79
C ASP A 166 -5.21 20.45 -3.88
N ASP A 167 -5.64 19.25 -4.27
CA ASP A 167 -5.11 18.46 -5.37
C ASP A 167 -3.66 17.98 -5.19
N PHE A 168 -3.14 17.90 -3.96
CA PHE A 168 -1.87 17.25 -3.67
C PHE A 168 -2.00 15.72 -3.70
N LEU A 169 -0.88 15.05 -3.92
CA LEU A 169 -0.70 13.61 -3.71
C LEU A 169 0.01 13.40 -2.37
N PRO A 170 -0.68 12.91 -1.31
CA PRO A 170 -0.04 12.66 -0.03
C PRO A 170 0.88 11.43 -0.10
N VAL A 171 2.08 11.55 0.46
CA VAL A 171 3.04 10.46 0.64
C VAL A 171 3.33 10.34 2.12
N ILE A 172 2.95 9.22 2.74
CA ILE A 172 2.93 9.06 4.19
C ILE A 172 4.01 8.08 4.62
N CYS A 173 4.86 8.48 5.57
CA CYS A 173 5.72 7.56 6.27
C CYS A 173 5.06 7.07 7.58
N PRO A 174 5.16 5.75 7.89
CA PRO A 174 4.42 5.13 8.97
C PRO A 174 5.10 5.35 10.34
N ILE A 175 5.08 6.59 10.79
CA ILE A 175 5.54 7.01 12.12
C ILE A 175 4.35 7.68 12.81
N GLY A 176 3.96 7.17 13.95
CA GLY A 176 2.89 7.74 14.77
C GLY A 176 3.41 8.35 16.07
N TYR A 177 2.49 8.75 16.94
CA TYR A 177 2.79 9.34 18.24
C TYR A 177 1.81 8.82 19.30
N ASP A 178 2.29 8.72 20.56
CA ASP A 178 1.46 8.41 21.71
C ASP A 178 0.93 9.69 22.40
N ASP A 179 0.24 9.54 23.53
CA ASP A 179 -0.32 10.65 24.30
C ASP A 179 0.75 11.62 24.84
N ASP A 180 1.98 11.17 24.98
CA ASP A 180 3.13 11.98 25.42
C ASP A 180 3.96 12.52 24.24
N PHE A 181 3.48 12.34 22.99
CA PHE A 181 4.10 12.72 21.72
C PHE A 181 5.44 12.03 21.43
N HIS A 182 5.71 10.87 22.03
CA HIS A 182 6.84 10.04 21.61
C HIS A 182 6.57 9.44 20.23
N ALA A 183 7.64 9.35 19.43
CA ALA A 183 7.55 8.75 18.11
C ALA A 183 7.54 7.22 18.18
N TYR A 184 6.70 6.59 17.35
CA TYR A 184 6.61 5.14 17.21
C TYR A 184 6.72 4.72 15.75
N ASN A 185 7.51 3.68 15.51
CA ASN A 185 7.57 2.99 14.22
C ASN A 185 6.33 2.11 14.06
N ILE A 186 5.56 2.33 13.00
CA ILE A 186 4.35 1.56 12.71
C ILE A 186 4.66 0.59 11.55
N ASN A 187 4.11 -0.62 11.60
CA ASN A 187 4.12 -1.49 10.42
C ASN A 187 3.38 -0.80 9.27
N ALA A 188 4.00 -0.71 8.09
CA ALA A 188 3.43 0.03 6.97
C ALA A 188 2.13 -0.57 6.43
N ASP A 189 1.92 -1.90 6.57
CA ASP A 189 0.66 -2.55 6.20
C ASP A 189 -0.44 -2.13 7.19
N ASP A 190 -0.16 -2.12 8.50
CA ASP A 190 -1.09 -1.69 9.56
C ASP A 190 -1.47 -0.21 9.38
N ALA A 191 -0.48 0.67 9.12
CA ALA A 191 -0.72 2.09 8.86
C ALA A 191 -1.58 2.31 7.61
N ALA A 192 -1.31 1.57 6.52
CA ALA A 192 -2.08 1.68 5.29
C ALA A 192 -3.54 1.24 5.49
N CYS A 193 -3.79 0.16 6.24
CA CYS A 193 -5.14 -0.27 6.60
C CYS A 193 -5.88 0.78 7.43
N ALA A 194 -5.23 1.33 8.47
CA ALA A 194 -5.83 2.34 9.33
C ALA A 194 -6.21 3.60 8.54
N ILE A 195 -5.30 4.10 7.71
CA ILE A 195 -5.54 5.26 6.84
C ILE A 195 -6.66 4.96 5.83
N ALA A 196 -6.62 3.79 5.15
CA ALA A 196 -7.62 3.45 4.15
C ALA A 196 -9.03 3.38 4.73
N ARG A 197 -9.19 2.84 5.95
CA ARG A 197 -10.46 2.83 6.69
C ARG A 197 -10.92 4.26 7.01
N ALA A 198 -10.04 5.07 7.60
CA ALA A 198 -10.38 6.42 8.03
C ALA A 198 -10.81 7.34 6.88
N VAL A 199 -10.20 7.23 5.70
CA VAL A 199 -10.55 8.02 4.52
C VAL A 199 -11.66 7.37 3.67
N ASN A 200 -12.25 6.24 4.10
CA ASN A 200 -13.22 5.44 3.34
C ASN A 200 -12.74 5.18 1.91
N ALA A 201 -11.55 4.61 1.79
CA ALA A 201 -10.93 4.36 0.51
C ALA A 201 -11.76 3.39 -0.35
N GLU A 202 -11.92 3.72 -1.63
CA GLU A 202 -12.51 2.80 -2.61
C GLU A 202 -11.64 1.56 -2.82
N LYS A 203 -10.31 1.76 -2.80
CA LYS A 203 -9.33 0.69 -2.95
C LYS A 203 -8.15 0.87 -2.02
N LEU A 204 -7.66 -0.25 -1.47
CA LEU A 204 -6.36 -0.36 -0.85
C LEU A 204 -5.53 -1.37 -1.64
N ALA A 205 -4.40 -0.96 -2.18
CA ALA A 205 -3.49 -1.84 -2.92
C ALA A 205 -2.20 -2.06 -2.15
N PHE A 206 -1.91 -3.31 -1.82
CA PHE A 206 -0.62 -3.74 -1.26
C PHE A 206 0.32 -4.16 -2.38
N LEU A 207 1.37 -3.39 -2.62
CA LEU A 207 2.48 -3.80 -3.48
C LEU A 207 3.49 -4.58 -2.63
N THR A 208 3.65 -5.84 -2.94
CA THR A 208 4.42 -6.81 -2.14
C THR A 208 5.30 -7.69 -3.05
N ASP A 209 6.04 -8.62 -2.46
CA ASP A 209 6.92 -9.56 -3.18
C ASP A 209 6.22 -10.91 -3.48
N ILE A 210 4.89 -10.96 -3.40
CA ILE A 210 4.07 -12.13 -3.66
C ILE A 210 2.98 -11.81 -4.67
N GLU A 211 2.65 -12.78 -5.52
CA GLU A 211 1.72 -12.63 -6.64
C GLU A 211 0.26 -12.45 -6.17
N GLY A 212 -0.11 -13.04 -5.03
CA GLY A 212 -1.45 -13.00 -4.44
C GLY A 212 -1.66 -14.14 -3.44
N VAL A 213 -2.91 -14.54 -3.27
CA VAL A 213 -3.34 -15.67 -2.42
C VAL A 213 -3.58 -16.90 -3.31
N TYR A 214 -3.08 -18.05 -2.89
CA TYR A 214 -3.24 -19.32 -3.59
C TYR A 214 -4.11 -20.28 -2.77
N GLU A 215 -4.90 -21.12 -3.43
CA GLU A 215 -5.56 -22.26 -2.77
C GLU A 215 -4.52 -23.27 -2.30
N ASP A 216 -3.55 -23.60 -3.16
CA ASP A 216 -2.37 -24.38 -2.84
C ASP A 216 -1.11 -23.54 -3.09
N PRO A 217 -0.34 -23.19 -2.02
CA PRO A 217 0.87 -22.37 -2.14
C PRO A 217 1.97 -22.98 -3.04
N ASP A 218 1.96 -24.29 -3.23
CA ASP A 218 2.92 -25.02 -4.06
C ASP A 218 2.50 -25.08 -5.55
N ASP A 219 1.23 -24.75 -5.87
CA ASP A 219 0.71 -24.70 -7.24
C ASP A 219 0.30 -23.29 -7.66
N LYS A 220 1.13 -22.66 -8.48
CA LYS A 220 0.90 -21.30 -9.00
C LYS A 220 -0.35 -21.17 -9.88
N SER A 221 -0.89 -22.25 -10.41
CA SER A 221 -2.12 -22.24 -11.21
C SER A 221 -3.38 -22.00 -10.36
N THR A 222 -3.24 -22.11 -9.02
CA THR A 222 -4.32 -21.95 -8.05
C THR A 222 -4.44 -20.52 -7.48
N LEU A 223 -3.86 -19.53 -8.17
CA LEU A 223 -3.99 -18.13 -7.78
C LEU A 223 -5.47 -17.70 -7.76
N ILE A 224 -5.91 -17.21 -6.62
CA ILE A 224 -7.28 -16.73 -6.41
C ILE A 224 -7.35 -15.26 -6.84
N SER A 225 -8.08 -14.97 -7.91
CA SER A 225 -8.23 -13.60 -8.42
C SER A 225 -9.13 -12.73 -7.54
N GLU A 226 -10.20 -13.31 -6.98
CA GLU A 226 -11.10 -12.64 -6.03
C GLU A 226 -11.49 -13.56 -4.89
N LEU A 227 -11.49 -13.01 -3.68
CA LEU A 227 -11.75 -13.72 -2.43
C LEU A 227 -12.69 -12.88 -1.56
N THR A 228 -13.87 -13.41 -1.22
CA THR A 228 -14.72 -12.77 -0.22
C THR A 228 -14.13 -12.90 1.18
N VAL A 229 -14.56 -12.04 2.11
CA VAL A 229 -14.13 -12.14 3.52
C VAL A 229 -14.49 -13.49 4.11
N ALA A 230 -15.69 -14.03 3.80
CA ALA A 230 -16.10 -15.34 4.29
C ALA A 230 -15.20 -16.47 3.76
N GLU A 231 -14.91 -16.48 2.45
CA GLU A 231 -13.99 -17.44 1.83
C GLU A 231 -12.58 -17.33 2.41
N GLY A 232 -12.09 -16.07 2.65
CA GLY A 232 -10.79 -15.84 3.28
C GLY A 232 -10.70 -16.41 4.70
N LYS A 233 -11.76 -16.25 5.50
CA LYS A 233 -11.84 -16.85 6.84
C LYS A 233 -11.85 -18.39 6.81
N GLU A 234 -12.52 -19.00 5.83
CA GLU A 234 -12.47 -20.46 5.65
C GLU A 234 -11.08 -20.93 5.19
N LEU A 235 -10.46 -20.19 4.27
CA LEU A 235 -9.11 -20.50 3.80
C LEU A 235 -8.07 -20.42 4.93
N LEU A 236 -8.21 -19.48 5.86
CA LEU A 236 -7.35 -19.42 7.05
C LEU A 236 -7.54 -20.63 7.98
N LYS A 237 -8.78 -21.12 8.14
CA LYS A 237 -9.07 -22.31 8.95
C LYS A 237 -8.49 -23.60 8.35
N SER A 238 -8.34 -23.69 7.04
CA SER A 238 -7.75 -24.85 6.37
C SER A 238 -6.29 -25.10 6.73
N GLY A 239 -5.58 -24.08 7.26
CA GLY A 239 -4.17 -24.16 7.64
C GLY A 239 -3.18 -24.11 6.47
N HIS A 240 -3.64 -23.95 5.24
CA HIS A 240 -2.77 -23.84 4.06
C HIS A 240 -2.08 -22.47 3.97
N ILE A 241 -2.65 -21.43 4.59
CA ILE A 241 -2.07 -20.09 4.64
C ILE A 241 -1.16 -19.98 5.86
N GLY A 242 0.13 -19.73 5.63
CA GLY A 242 1.14 -19.59 6.68
C GLY A 242 2.06 -18.39 6.50
N GLY A 243 3.04 -18.28 7.41
CA GLY A 243 4.10 -17.26 7.33
C GLY A 243 3.57 -15.84 7.30
N GLY A 244 4.19 -15.00 6.47
CA GLY A 244 3.85 -13.58 6.34
C GLY A 244 2.51 -13.28 5.64
N MET A 245 1.90 -14.26 4.95
CA MET A 245 0.60 -14.09 4.30
C MET A 245 -0.55 -14.07 5.31
N LEU A 246 -0.47 -14.85 6.38
CA LEU A 246 -1.53 -14.94 7.39
C LEU A 246 -1.86 -13.57 8.03
N PRO A 247 -0.92 -12.81 8.59
CA PRO A 247 -1.24 -11.48 9.12
C PRO A 247 -1.69 -10.52 8.02
N LYS A 248 -1.15 -10.62 6.81
CA LYS A 248 -1.52 -9.75 5.69
C LYS A 248 -2.98 -10.00 5.27
N LEU A 249 -3.40 -11.25 5.09
CA LEU A 249 -4.78 -11.58 4.72
C LEU A 249 -5.77 -11.17 5.81
N ASN A 250 -5.42 -11.33 7.10
CA ASN A 250 -6.23 -10.83 8.21
C ASN A 250 -6.41 -9.31 8.13
N ASN A 251 -5.34 -8.55 7.91
CA ASN A 251 -5.40 -7.10 7.78
C ASN A 251 -6.24 -6.67 6.57
N CYS A 252 -6.16 -7.40 5.45
CA CYS A 252 -6.97 -7.13 4.27
C CYS A 252 -8.47 -7.34 4.54
N MET A 253 -8.83 -8.45 5.17
CA MET A 253 -10.23 -8.74 5.53
C MET A 253 -10.77 -7.73 6.54
N ASP A 254 -9.99 -7.40 7.58
CA ASP A 254 -10.36 -6.37 8.54
C ASP A 254 -10.59 -5.01 7.88
N ALA A 255 -9.75 -4.62 6.94
CA ALA A 255 -9.93 -3.38 6.20
C ALA A 255 -11.25 -3.37 5.40
N VAL A 256 -11.61 -4.48 4.75
CA VAL A 256 -12.89 -4.61 4.02
C VAL A 256 -14.08 -4.59 4.99
N GLU A 257 -14.03 -5.32 6.09
CA GLU A 257 -15.11 -5.34 7.11
C GLU A 257 -15.34 -3.95 7.73
N ASN A 258 -14.31 -3.10 7.74
CA ASN A 258 -14.34 -1.75 8.30
C ASN A 258 -14.40 -0.62 7.26
N GLY A 259 -14.92 -0.88 6.06
CA GLY A 259 -15.38 0.15 5.13
C GLY A 259 -14.52 0.41 3.90
N VAL A 260 -13.40 -0.28 3.72
CA VAL A 260 -12.67 -0.26 2.45
C VAL A 260 -13.41 -1.14 1.44
N SER A 261 -13.78 -0.59 0.29
CA SER A 261 -14.60 -1.36 -0.67
C SER A 261 -13.86 -2.58 -1.22
N ARG A 262 -12.58 -2.45 -1.58
CA ARG A 262 -11.75 -3.55 -2.08
C ARG A 262 -10.31 -3.42 -1.64
N VAL A 263 -9.70 -4.55 -1.29
CA VAL A 263 -8.27 -4.62 -0.96
C VAL A 263 -7.58 -5.54 -1.95
N HIS A 264 -6.49 -5.07 -2.57
CA HIS A 264 -5.75 -5.79 -3.59
C HIS A 264 -4.36 -6.17 -3.07
N ILE A 265 -3.95 -7.43 -3.27
CA ILE A 265 -2.58 -7.91 -3.03
C ILE A 265 -1.93 -8.11 -4.40
N LEU A 266 -0.88 -7.36 -4.69
CA LEU A 266 -0.24 -7.29 -6.01
C LEU A 266 1.26 -7.54 -5.91
N ASP A 267 1.82 -8.23 -6.89
CA ASP A 267 3.26 -8.35 -7.04
C ASP A 267 3.85 -7.04 -7.57
N GLY A 268 4.46 -6.27 -6.68
CA GLY A 268 5.13 -5.01 -7.02
C GLY A 268 6.38 -5.16 -7.92
N ARG A 269 6.83 -6.39 -8.20
CA ARG A 269 7.91 -6.68 -9.15
C ARG A 269 7.44 -6.70 -10.60
N ILE A 270 6.11 -6.78 -10.82
CA ILE A 270 5.53 -6.68 -12.15
C ILE A 270 5.43 -5.21 -12.53
N ALA A 271 6.01 -4.86 -13.68
CA ALA A 271 5.93 -3.51 -14.21
C ALA A 271 4.48 -3.10 -14.45
N HIS A 272 4.10 -1.90 -14.00
CA HIS A 272 2.76 -1.35 -14.16
C HIS A 272 1.65 -2.20 -13.51
N CYS A 273 1.97 -2.87 -12.40
CA CYS A 273 1.05 -3.76 -11.69
C CYS A 273 -0.26 -3.07 -11.26
N LEU A 274 -0.20 -1.80 -10.85
CA LEU A 274 -1.40 -1.03 -10.48
C LEU A 274 -2.32 -0.79 -11.67
N LEU A 275 -1.77 -0.47 -12.83
CA LEU A 275 -2.57 -0.23 -14.03
C LEU A 275 -3.21 -1.54 -14.54
N LEU A 276 -2.44 -2.62 -14.53
CA LEU A 276 -2.95 -3.94 -14.90
C LEU A 276 -4.09 -4.40 -14.00
N GLU A 277 -4.01 -4.12 -12.70
CA GLU A 277 -5.07 -4.47 -11.75
C GLU A 277 -6.31 -3.60 -11.89
N ILE A 278 -6.12 -2.29 -12.08
CA ILE A 278 -7.23 -1.32 -12.04
C ILE A 278 -7.96 -1.23 -13.38
N PHE A 279 -7.26 -1.35 -14.51
CA PHE A 279 -7.80 -1.11 -15.85
C PHE A 279 -8.01 -2.39 -16.65
N THR A 280 -7.98 -3.59 -16.03
CA THR A 280 -8.31 -4.85 -16.69
C THR A 280 -9.37 -5.62 -15.92
N ASN A 281 -10.16 -6.45 -16.63
CA ASN A 281 -11.28 -7.18 -16.04
C ASN A 281 -10.85 -8.25 -15.03
N LYS A 282 -9.70 -8.90 -15.28
CA LYS A 282 -9.24 -10.04 -14.46
C LYS A 282 -8.25 -9.64 -13.37
N GLY A 283 -7.64 -8.44 -13.48
CA GLY A 283 -6.53 -8.08 -12.63
C GLY A 283 -5.31 -8.99 -12.79
N ILE A 284 -4.34 -8.88 -11.91
CA ILE A 284 -3.12 -9.70 -11.90
C ILE A 284 -2.80 -10.31 -10.53
N GLY A 285 -3.54 -9.93 -9.50
CA GLY A 285 -3.33 -10.35 -8.12
C GLY A 285 -4.57 -10.97 -7.49
N THR A 286 -4.71 -10.76 -6.18
CA THR A 286 -5.91 -11.17 -5.43
C THR A 286 -6.63 -9.94 -4.92
N ALA A 287 -7.92 -9.82 -5.24
CA ALA A 287 -8.81 -8.82 -4.67
C ALA A 287 -9.62 -9.43 -3.52
N ILE A 288 -9.58 -8.82 -2.34
CA ILE A 288 -10.44 -9.16 -1.20
C ILE A 288 -11.63 -8.21 -1.21
N ILE A 289 -12.85 -8.77 -1.16
CA ILE A 289 -14.12 -8.05 -1.29
C ILE A 289 -15.10 -8.41 -0.18
N GLY A 290 -16.10 -7.55 0.04
CA GLY A 290 -17.20 -7.84 0.95
C GLY A 290 -18.10 -8.98 0.44
N ASP A 291 -18.73 -9.74 1.35
CA ASP A 291 -19.53 -10.92 1.01
C ASP A 291 -20.77 -10.64 0.15
N LYS A 292 -21.19 -9.38 0.08
CA LYS A 292 -22.35 -8.92 -0.69
C LYS A 292 -21.98 -8.15 -1.95
N GLU A 293 -20.68 -7.98 -2.23
CA GLU A 293 -20.25 -7.26 -3.42
C GLU A 293 -20.21 -8.16 -4.65
N ASN A 294 -20.46 -7.56 -5.82
CA ASN A 294 -20.31 -8.24 -7.08
C ASN A 294 -18.84 -8.53 -7.35
N ARG A 295 -18.52 -9.76 -7.75
CA ARG A 295 -17.15 -10.23 -7.99
C ARG A 295 -16.45 -9.43 -9.08
N PHE A 296 -17.14 -9.08 -10.15
CA PHE A 296 -16.56 -8.30 -11.26
C PHE A 296 -17.28 -6.96 -11.42
N TYR A 297 -16.52 -5.93 -11.78
CA TYR A 297 -17.07 -4.58 -11.95
C TYR A 297 -18.07 -4.45 -13.12
N ASN A 298 -18.19 -5.44 -14.00
CA ASN A 298 -18.91 -5.39 -15.26
C ASN A 298 -19.94 -6.51 -15.46
N GLU A 299 -20.43 -7.15 -14.39
CA GLU A 299 -21.59 -8.03 -14.47
C GLU A 299 -22.88 -7.34 -14.01
#